data_c53a1539d78f947a03d9c02708fc1cf1
#
_entry.id   c53a1539d78f947a03d9c02708fc1cf1
#
_cell.length_a   1.000
_cell.length_b   1.000
_cell.length_c   1.000
_cell.angle_alpha   90.00
_cell.angle_beta   90.00
_cell.angle_gamma   90.00
#
_symmetry.space_group_name_H-M   'P 1'
#
loop_
_entity.id
_entity.type
_entity.pdbx_description
1 polymer ?
#
loop_
_entity_poly.entity_id
_entity_poly.type
_entity_poly.pdbx_seq_one_letter_code
_entity_poly.pdbx_strand_id
1 'polypeptide(L)'
;VDGGNAVKLTTCSTGEFGQLFGMPLAAGNLFLGTFDMSQALTNTMKATRLGDNITLDRSPMHITGYYKYFPGRQMISADGSAIDATDQPAIYCIVYRNHDENGNPVVIYGDNINDSKQIVARAEIKEFENNTNHWVPFDIEFTWYEQLDIELLMSKGYSYSIVCSSSKDGASYSGALGSALYVDNIKMYYY
;
A
#
# COMPACT_ATOMS: atom_id res chain seq x y z
N VAL A 1 16.51 9.71 -7.40
CA VAL A 1 17.89 9.24 -7.32
C VAL A 1 18.79 10.09 -8.20
N ASP A 2 18.28 10.61 -9.30
CA ASP A 2 19.04 11.43 -10.27
C ASP A 2 18.90 12.95 -9.99
N GLY A 3 18.89 13.37 -8.74
CA GLY A 3 18.79 14.78 -8.35
C GLY A 3 17.39 15.40 -8.47
N GLY A 4 16.37 14.57 -8.67
CA GLY A 4 14.96 14.95 -8.73
C GLY A 4 14.29 15.02 -7.35
N ASN A 5 12.95 15.04 -7.35
CA ASN A 5 12.12 15.01 -6.16
C ASN A 5 11.75 13.57 -5.80
N ALA A 6 11.76 13.25 -4.51
CA ALA A 6 11.25 12.00 -3.96
C ALA A 6 9.98 12.25 -3.14
N VAL A 7 9.14 11.23 -3.02
CA VAL A 7 7.97 11.29 -2.13
C VAL A 7 8.41 10.89 -0.73
N LYS A 8 8.04 11.69 0.28
CA LYS A 8 8.19 11.37 1.70
C LYS A 8 6.83 11.10 2.32
N LEU A 9 6.67 9.92 2.91
CA LEU A 9 5.50 9.49 3.66
C LEU A 9 5.87 9.43 5.13
N THR A 10 5.04 9.99 6.01
CA THR A 10 5.34 10.05 7.44
C THR A 10 4.14 9.63 8.26
N THR A 11 4.34 8.79 9.27
CA THR A 11 3.34 8.43 10.26
C THR A 11 3.20 9.56 11.28
N CYS A 12 2.02 10.15 11.36
CA CYS A 12 1.71 11.32 12.15
C CYS A 12 0.66 11.02 13.23
N SER A 13 0.64 11.82 14.30
CA SER A 13 -0.46 11.82 15.26
C SER A 13 -1.72 12.40 14.63
N THR A 14 -2.86 11.84 14.95
CA THR A 14 -4.19 12.38 14.60
C THR A 14 -4.70 13.39 15.63
N GLY A 15 -3.89 13.67 16.67
CA GLY A 15 -4.25 14.57 17.75
C GLY A 15 -5.24 13.94 18.77
N GLU A 16 -5.69 14.76 19.71
CA GLU A 16 -6.62 14.32 20.78
C GLU A 16 -7.93 13.77 20.23
N PHE A 17 -8.44 14.39 19.16
CA PHE A 17 -9.70 13.94 18.53
C PHE A 17 -9.58 12.50 17.99
N GLY A 18 -8.53 12.20 17.23
CA GLY A 18 -8.33 10.85 16.69
C GLY A 18 -8.10 9.82 17.80
N GLN A 19 -7.39 10.19 18.87
CA GLN A 19 -7.17 9.31 20.05
C GLN A 19 -8.49 8.91 20.71
N LEU A 20 -9.44 9.84 20.87
CA LEU A 20 -10.76 9.56 21.42
C LEU A 20 -11.56 8.50 20.63
N PHE A 21 -11.27 8.35 19.34
CA PHE A 21 -11.91 7.37 18.47
C PHE A 21 -11.05 6.11 18.23
N GLY A 22 -10.00 5.89 19.02
CA GLY A 22 -9.10 4.74 18.86
C GLY A 22 -8.24 4.80 17.60
N MET A 23 -7.99 6.00 17.10
CA MET A 23 -7.18 6.27 15.90
C MET A 23 -5.99 7.17 16.28
N PRO A 24 -5.02 6.73 17.11
CA PRO A 24 -3.99 7.59 17.67
C PRO A 24 -2.97 8.10 16.63
N LEU A 25 -2.86 7.40 15.52
CA LEU A 25 -1.94 7.74 14.44
C LEU A 25 -2.57 7.50 13.06
N ALA A 26 -1.98 8.14 12.05
CA ALA A 26 -2.25 7.89 10.64
C ALA A 26 -0.92 7.68 9.92
N ALA A 27 -0.76 6.56 9.23
CA ALA A 27 0.37 6.32 8.34
C ALA A 27 0.27 7.22 7.11
N GLY A 28 1.40 7.73 6.65
CA GLY A 28 1.49 8.37 5.34
C GLY A 28 1.38 7.31 4.25
N ASN A 29 0.45 7.49 3.31
CA ASN A 29 0.19 6.54 2.24
C ASN A 29 0.29 7.19 0.86
N LEU A 30 0.82 6.45 -0.10
CA LEU A 30 0.76 6.73 -1.53
C LEU A 30 0.20 5.49 -2.21
N PHE A 31 -0.83 5.65 -3.05
CA PHE A 31 -1.40 4.51 -3.78
C PHE A 31 -1.97 4.94 -5.13
N LEU A 32 -2.10 3.98 -6.04
CA LEU A 32 -2.86 4.16 -7.28
C LEU A 32 -4.32 3.79 -7.02
N GLY A 33 -5.25 4.71 -7.37
CA GLY A 33 -6.68 4.52 -7.16
C GLY A 33 -7.38 5.83 -6.85
N THR A 34 -8.51 5.77 -6.17
CA THR A 34 -9.30 6.95 -5.77
C THR A 34 -9.50 7.02 -4.25
N PHE A 35 -9.73 8.21 -3.73
CA PHE A 35 -9.99 8.44 -2.32
C PHE A 35 -11.37 9.07 -2.14
N ASP A 36 -12.26 8.37 -1.42
CA ASP A 36 -13.61 8.84 -1.13
C ASP A 36 -13.65 9.66 0.16
N MET A 37 -13.65 10.97 0.02
CA MET A 37 -13.71 11.91 1.15
C MET A 37 -14.96 11.75 1.99
N SER A 38 -16.08 11.28 1.44
CA SER A 38 -17.33 11.08 2.19
C SER A 38 -17.22 9.94 3.22
N GLN A 39 -16.35 8.96 2.95
CA GLN A 39 -16.09 7.83 3.83
C GLN A 39 -14.96 8.10 4.83
N ALA A 40 -14.16 9.14 4.62
CA ALA A 40 -12.91 9.36 5.35
C ALA A 40 -13.07 9.48 6.89
N LEU A 41 -14.22 9.94 7.37
CA LEU A 41 -14.50 10.09 8.81
C LEU A 41 -15.37 8.97 9.38
N THR A 42 -16.17 8.31 8.55
CA THR A 42 -17.15 7.31 8.99
C THR A 42 -16.68 5.88 8.79
N ASN A 43 -15.89 5.66 7.75
CA ASN A 43 -15.31 4.36 7.40
C ASN A 43 -14.00 4.54 6.63
N THR A 44 -12.94 4.91 7.34
CA THR A 44 -11.63 5.23 6.76
C THR A 44 -11.06 4.10 5.89
N MET A 45 -11.36 2.84 6.22
CA MET A 45 -10.93 1.68 5.44
C MET A 45 -11.60 1.61 4.06
N LYS A 46 -12.83 2.11 3.93
CA LYS A 46 -13.56 2.19 2.65
C LYS A 46 -13.26 3.46 1.87
N ALA A 47 -12.63 4.45 2.50
CA ALA A 47 -12.22 5.68 1.81
C ALA A 47 -11.12 5.42 0.77
N THR A 48 -10.20 4.49 1.02
CA THR A 48 -9.12 4.13 0.12
C THR A 48 -9.59 3.05 -0.86
N ARG A 49 -9.77 3.42 -2.12
CA ARG A 49 -10.23 2.55 -3.22
C ARG A 49 -9.05 2.21 -4.11
N LEU A 50 -8.39 1.07 -3.80
CA LEU A 50 -7.15 0.65 -4.44
C LEU A 50 -7.41 0.17 -5.88
N GLY A 51 -6.68 0.71 -6.85
CA GLY A 51 -6.80 0.35 -8.26
C GLY A 51 -8.10 0.80 -8.94
N ASP A 52 -8.94 1.58 -8.24
CA ASP A 52 -10.18 2.12 -8.82
C ASP A 52 -9.86 3.01 -10.03
N ASN A 53 -10.48 2.71 -11.17
CA ASN A 53 -10.22 3.32 -12.49
C ASN A 53 -8.79 3.11 -13.04
N ILE A 54 -8.02 2.16 -12.49
CA ILE A 54 -6.69 1.81 -12.97
C ILE A 54 -6.71 0.39 -13.52
N THR A 55 -6.79 0.25 -14.85
CA THR A 55 -6.85 -1.07 -15.50
C THR A 55 -5.49 -1.54 -15.99
N LEU A 56 -5.27 -2.85 -15.95
CA LEU A 56 -4.10 -3.50 -16.50
C LEU A 56 -4.34 -3.82 -17.98
N ASP A 57 -3.36 -3.53 -18.85
CA ASP A 57 -3.43 -3.78 -20.28
C ASP A 57 -2.32 -4.71 -20.79
N ARG A 58 -1.36 -5.06 -19.95
CA ARG A 58 -0.25 -5.97 -20.24
C ARG A 58 0.09 -6.81 -19.02
N SER A 59 0.67 -7.99 -19.24
CA SER A 59 1.13 -8.86 -18.13
C SER A 59 2.28 -8.21 -17.37
N PRO A 60 2.13 -7.86 -16.09
CA PRO A 60 3.21 -7.31 -15.31
C PRO A 60 4.21 -8.41 -14.94
N MET A 61 5.50 -8.07 -15.00
CA MET A 61 6.61 -8.97 -14.68
C MET A 61 7.17 -8.68 -13.29
N HIS A 62 7.61 -7.45 -13.09
CA HIS A 62 8.15 -7.01 -11.81
C HIS A 62 7.96 -5.50 -11.60
N ILE A 63 8.11 -5.05 -10.36
CA ILE A 63 8.20 -3.63 -9.99
C ILE A 63 9.59 -3.33 -9.43
N THR A 64 10.12 -2.18 -9.80
CA THR A 64 11.41 -1.68 -9.30
C THR A 64 11.25 -0.30 -8.70
N GLY A 65 12.24 0.12 -7.94
CA GLY A 65 12.33 1.47 -7.40
C GLY A 65 13.44 1.61 -6.37
N TYR A 66 13.36 2.69 -5.62
CA TYR A 66 14.30 2.97 -4.54
C TYR A 66 13.54 3.43 -3.31
N TYR A 67 14.03 3.06 -2.14
CA TYR A 67 13.49 3.56 -0.88
C TYR A 67 14.58 3.96 0.10
N LYS A 68 14.19 4.77 1.10
CA LYS A 68 14.87 4.95 2.38
C LYS A 68 13.83 4.84 3.48
N TYR A 69 14.20 4.27 4.62
CA TYR A 69 13.29 4.13 5.74
C TYR A 69 13.95 4.49 7.06
N PHE A 70 13.22 5.25 7.87
CA PHE A 70 13.59 5.64 9.22
C PHE A 70 12.40 5.33 10.14
N PRO A 71 12.44 4.26 10.93
CA PRO A 71 11.39 3.94 11.88
C PRO A 71 11.32 4.98 13.00
N GLY A 72 10.12 5.27 13.48
CA GLY A 72 9.89 6.04 14.69
C GLY A 72 10.43 5.31 15.93
N ARG A 73 10.56 6.03 17.04
CA ARG A 73 11.22 5.51 18.26
C ARG A 73 10.43 4.43 18.96
N GLN A 74 9.11 4.56 19.02
CA GLN A 74 8.24 3.66 19.78
C GLN A 74 7.02 3.32 18.96
N MET A 75 6.84 2.02 18.71
CA MET A 75 5.63 1.51 18.09
C MET A 75 4.50 1.46 19.13
N ILE A 76 3.29 1.86 18.72
CA ILE A 76 2.07 1.80 19.52
C ILE A 76 0.97 1.07 18.77
N SER A 77 0.04 0.48 19.52
CA SER A 77 -1.21 -0.10 19.02
C SER A 77 -2.33 0.96 18.97
N ALA A 78 -3.48 0.57 18.44
CA ALA A 78 -4.66 1.44 18.32
C ALA A 78 -5.17 1.99 19.66
N ASP A 79 -4.95 1.28 20.77
CA ASP A 79 -5.29 1.74 22.12
C ASP A 79 -4.20 2.62 22.76
N GLY A 80 -3.11 2.89 22.02
CA GLY A 80 -1.97 3.68 22.49
C GLY A 80 -0.96 2.91 23.34
N SER A 81 -1.13 1.61 23.54
CA SER A 81 -0.17 0.78 24.29
C SER A 81 1.14 0.63 23.50
N ALA A 82 2.26 0.69 24.21
CA ALA A 82 3.58 0.47 23.62
C ALA A 82 3.74 -0.99 23.14
N ILE A 83 4.29 -1.15 21.94
CA ILE A 83 4.64 -2.45 21.35
C ILE A 83 6.17 -2.53 21.31
N ASP A 84 6.73 -3.62 21.84
CA ASP A 84 8.17 -3.91 21.77
C ASP A 84 8.54 -4.48 20.39
N ALA A 85 8.48 -3.64 19.40
CA ALA A 85 8.85 -3.93 18.03
C ALA A 85 9.30 -2.66 17.30
N THR A 86 10.04 -2.84 16.20
CA THR A 86 10.39 -1.76 15.28
C THR A 86 9.34 -1.68 14.19
N ASP A 87 8.80 -0.48 13.96
CA ASP A 87 7.86 -0.23 12.88
C ASP A 87 8.50 -0.51 11.51
N GLN A 88 7.73 -1.03 10.59
CA GLN A 88 8.15 -1.36 9.24
C GLN A 88 7.25 -0.66 8.21
N PRO A 89 7.79 -0.23 7.07
CA PRO A 89 6.98 0.31 5.98
C PRO A 89 6.32 -0.80 5.18
N ALA A 90 5.51 -0.43 4.21
CA ALA A 90 5.03 -1.35 3.18
C ALA A 90 5.27 -0.76 1.79
N ILE A 91 5.76 -1.57 0.85
CA ILE A 91 5.80 -1.31 -0.59
C ILE A 91 5.33 -2.59 -1.27
N TYR A 92 4.22 -2.50 -1.98
CA TYR A 92 3.67 -3.64 -2.72
C TYR A 92 2.83 -3.20 -3.92
N CYS A 93 2.60 -4.13 -4.83
CA CYS A 93 1.63 -4.01 -5.90
C CYS A 93 0.69 -5.21 -5.86
N ILE A 94 -0.60 -4.98 -6.05
CA ILE A 94 -1.61 -6.03 -6.23
C ILE A 94 -2.19 -5.93 -7.63
N VAL A 95 -2.57 -7.09 -8.18
CA VAL A 95 -3.42 -7.23 -9.38
C VAL A 95 -4.66 -8.00 -8.97
N TYR A 96 -5.83 -7.54 -9.39
CA TYR A 96 -7.09 -8.17 -9.03
C TYR A 96 -8.11 -8.13 -10.17
N ARG A 97 -9.07 -9.06 -10.17
CA ARG A 97 -10.23 -9.03 -11.07
C ARG A 97 -11.16 -7.90 -10.63
N ASN A 98 -11.45 -6.97 -11.53
CA ASN A 98 -12.28 -5.80 -11.22
C ASN A 98 -13.78 -6.03 -11.39
N HIS A 99 -14.19 -7.27 -11.69
CA HIS A 99 -15.57 -7.75 -11.66
C HIS A 99 -15.63 -9.14 -11.00
N ASP A 100 -16.73 -9.43 -10.34
CA ASP A 100 -17.03 -10.76 -9.80
C ASP A 100 -17.58 -11.71 -10.87
N GLU A 101 -17.87 -12.95 -10.49
CA GLU A 101 -18.43 -13.99 -11.37
C GLU A 101 -19.81 -13.62 -11.95
N ASN A 102 -20.51 -12.68 -11.35
CA ASN A 102 -21.82 -12.18 -11.78
C ASN A 102 -21.69 -10.90 -12.63
N GLY A 103 -20.47 -10.42 -12.90
CA GLY A 103 -20.20 -9.19 -13.63
C GLY A 103 -20.38 -7.91 -12.81
N ASN A 104 -20.50 -7.99 -11.47
CA ASN A 104 -20.57 -6.79 -10.63
C ASN A 104 -19.17 -6.21 -10.42
N PRO A 105 -19.01 -4.86 -10.45
CA PRO A 105 -17.74 -4.22 -10.19
C PRO A 105 -17.19 -4.55 -8.81
N VAL A 106 -15.90 -4.84 -8.75
CA VAL A 106 -15.14 -5.10 -7.52
C VAL A 106 -14.10 -4.00 -7.32
N VAL A 107 -13.99 -3.52 -6.08
CA VAL A 107 -12.95 -2.60 -5.64
C VAL A 107 -12.25 -3.20 -4.42
N ILE A 108 -10.94 -3.10 -4.38
CA ILE A 108 -10.14 -3.48 -3.21
C ILE A 108 -9.99 -2.26 -2.30
N TYR A 109 -10.27 -2.48 -1.02
CA TYR A 109 -10.18 -1.48 0.04
C TYR A 109 -9.12 -1.85 1.08
N GLY A 110 -8.83 -0.95 2.01
CA GLY A 110 -7.89 -1.21 3.09
C GLY A 110 -8.28 -2.38 4.00
N ASP A 111 -9.56 -2.68 4.13
CA ASP A 111 -10.09 -3.75 5.00
C ASP A 111 -10.10 -5.15 4.35
N ASN A 112 -10.01 -5.25 3.01
CA ASN A 112 -10.04 -6.54 2.31
C ASN A 112 -8.81 -6.85 1.46
N ILE A 113 -7.77 -6.03 1.55
CA ILE A 113 -6.54 -6.18 0.75
C ILE A 113 -5.75 -7.46 1.03
N ASN A 114 -5.95 -8.07 2.18
CA ASN A 114 -5.18 -9.27 2.58
C ASN A 114 -5.93 -10.58 2.34
N ASP A 115 -7.25 -10.54 2.17
CA ASP A 115 -8.10 -11.72 2.13
C ASP A 115 -9.07 -11.79 0.94
N SER A 116 -9.10 -10.75 0.10
CA SER A 116 -9.95 -10.74 -1.09
C SER A 116 -9.53 -11.81 -2.08
N LYS A 117 -10.46 -12.71 -2.41
CA LYS A 117 -10.28 -13.75 -3.44
C LYS A 117 -10.16 -13.20 -4.86
N GLN A 118 -10.42 -11.91 -5.05
CA GLN A 118 -10.28 -11.27 -6.35
C GLN A 118 -8.82 -10.92 -6.67
N ILE A 119 -7.92 -10.88 -5.66
CA ILE A 119 -6.50 -10.63 -5.85
C ILE A 119 -5.86 -11.86 -6.49
N VAL A 120 -5.31 -11.68 -7.69
CA VAL A 120 -4.73 -12.74 -8.52
C VAL A 120 -3.20 -12.74 -8.52
N ALA A 121 -2.57 -11.60 -8.18
CA ALA A 121 -1.13 -11.52 -8.07
C ALA A 121 -0.70 -10.43 -7.07
N ARG A 122 0.50 -10.61 -6.51
CA ARG A 122 1.12 -9.65 -5.59
C ARG A 122 2.64 -9.60 -5.79
N ALA A 123 3.20 -8.41 -5.83
CA ALA A 123 4.63 -8.12 -5.69
C ALA A 123 4.80 -7.32 -4.40
N GLU A 124 5.70 -7.73 -3.49
CA GLU A 124 5.81 -7.12 -2.15
C GLU A 124 7.22 -7.25 -1.60
N ILE A 125 7.75 -6.16 -1.03
CA ILE A 125 8.98 -6.21 -0.22
C ILE A 125 8.63 -6.87 1.11
N LYS A 126 9.30 -7.99 1.43
CA LYS A 126 9.08 -8.73 2.68
C LYS A 126 9.92 -8.23 3.84
N GLU A 127 11.13 -7.76 3.54
CA GLU A 127 12.10 -7.29 4.53
C GLU A 127 12.68 -5.95 4.10
N PHE A 128 12.72 -5.01 5.02
CA PHE A 128 13.24 -3.67 4.79
C PHE A 128 14.49 -3.40 5.60
N GLU A 129 15.46 -2.71 4.98
CA GLU A 129 16.56 -2.11 5.72
C GLU A 129 16.08 -0.86 6.46
N ASN A 130 16.44 -0.74 7.74
CA ASN A 130 16.09 0.39 8.59
C ASN A 130 17.24 1.40 8.70
N ASN A 131 16.92 2.68 8.95
CA ASN A 131 17.88 3.76 9.15
C ASN A 131 18.85 3.95 7.98
N THR A 132 18.33 3.83 6.75
CA THR A 132 19.15 3.88 5.54
C THR A 132 19.53 5.32 5.19
N ASN A 133 20.84 5.61 5.23
CA ASN A 133 21.37 6.89 4.77
C ASN A 133 21.59 6.96 3.24
N HIS A 134 21.42 5.84 2.55
CA HIS A 134 21.51 5.69 1.10
C HIS A 134 20.18 5.19 0.54
N TRP A 135 20.00 5.31 -0.77
CA TRP A 135 18.87 4.74 -1.46
C TRP A 135 19.06 3.23 -1.62
N VAL A 136 18.12 2.47 -1.11
CA VAL A 136 18.08 1.01 -1.26
C VAL A 136 17.27 0.69 -2.52
N PRO A 137 17.86 0.05 -3.52
CA PRO A 137 17.13 -0.41 -4.70
C PRO A 137 16.25 -1.60 -4.34
N PHE A 138 15.12 -1.72 -5.01
CA PHE A 138 14.31 -2.94 -4.98
C PHE A 138 13.90 -3.37 -6.39
N ASP A 139 13.77 -4.67 -6.56
CA ASP A 139 13.28 -5.35 -7.76
C ASP A 139 12.47 -6.56 -7.30
N ILE A 140 11.16 -6.56 -7.54
CA ILE A 140 10.24 -7.53 -6.97
C ILE A 140 9.39 -8.12 -8.07
N GLU A 141 9.51 -9.43 -8.26
CA GLU A 141 8.67 -10.20 -9.18
C GLU A 141 7.25 -10.39 -8.61
N PHE A 142 6.28 -10.51 -9.51
CA PHE A 142 4.92 -10.86 -9.12
C PHE A 142 4.81 -12.34 -8.79
N THR A 143 4.27 -12.63 -7.62
CA THR A 143 3.76 -13.97 -7.27
C THR A 143 2.32 -14.06 -7.75
N TRP A 144 2.07 -14.91 -8.73
CA TRP A 144 0.73 -15.18 -9.25
C TRP A 144 0.06 -16.30 -8.45
N TYR A 145 -1.17 -16.07 -8.01
CA TYR A 145 -1.98 -17.05 -7.28
C TYR A 145 -2.81 -17.91 -8.23
N GLU A 146 -2.98 -17.45 -9.48
CA GLU A 146 -3.64 -18.16 -10.57
C GLU A 146 -3.03 -17.75 -11.92
N GLN A 147 -3.34 -18.53 -12.95
CA GLN A 147 -2.89 -18.20 -14.30
C GLN A 147 -3.61 -16.94 -14.80
N LEU A 148 -2.85 -16.05 -15.45
CA LEU A 148 -3.40 -14.85 -16.09
C LEU A 148 -4.33 -15.28 -17.25
N ASP A 149 -5.57 -14.79 -17.21
CA ASP A 149 -6.53 -14.94 -18.29
C ASP A 149 -6.32 -13.84 -19.33
N ILE A 150 -5.91 -14.22 -20.54
CA ILE A 150 -5.59 -13.27 -21.61
C ILE A 150 -6.84 -12.57 -22.15
N GLU A 151 -7.99 -13.26 -22.23
CA GLU A 151 -9.25 -12.67 -22.69
C GLU A 151 -9.73 -11.61 -21.68
N LEU A 152 -9.64 -11.91 -20.40
CA LEU A 152 -9.95 -10.97 -19.32
C LEU A 152 -8.99 -9.77 -19.32
N LEU A 153 -7.69 -9.98 -19.59
CA LEU A 153 -6.71 -8.91 -19.72
C LEU A 153 -7.05 -7.98 -20.89
N MET A 154 -7.34 -8.56 -22.07
CA MET A 154 -7.70 -7.82 -23.28
C MET A 154 -8.99 -7.01 -23.12
N SER A 155 -9.93 -7.50 -22.32
CA SER A 155 -11.17 -6.79 -22.00
C SER A 155 -11.03 -5.79 -20.83
N LYS A 156 -9.80 -5.56 -20.32
CA LYS A 156 -9.51 -4.69 -19.17
C LYS A 156 -10.20 -5.15 -17.86
N GLY A 157 -10.40 -6.45 -17.71
CA GLY A 157 -11.03 -7.07 -16.55
C GLY A 157 -10.12 -7.18 -15.33
N TYR A 158 -8.86 -6.74 -15.43
CA TYR A 158 -7.94 -6.61 -14.30
C TYR A 158 -7.67 -5.16 -13.94
N SER A 159 -7.60 -4.88 -12.65
CA SER A 159 -7.10 -3.63 -12.08
C SER A 159 -5.84 -3.89 -11.24
N TYR A 160 -5.05 -2.84 -11.00
CA TYR A 160 -3.87 -2.94 -10.15
C TYR A 160 -3.71 -1.69 -9.28
N SER A 161 -3.00 -1.85 -8.16
CA SER A 161 -2.59 -0.73 -7.32
C SER A 161 -1.17 -0.95 -6.80
N ILE A 162 -0.33 0.07 -6.94
CA ILE A 162 0.93 0.17 -6.22
C ILE A 162 0.64 0.93 -4.94
N VAL A 163 1.09 0.41 -3.80
CA VAL A 163 0.88 1.00 -2.48
C VAL A 163 2.20 1.15 -1.75
N CYS A 164 2.44 2.32 -1.19
CA CYS A 164 3.54 2.61 -0.29
C CYS A 164 2.96 3.18 1.01
N SER A 165 3.38 2.66 2.16
CA SER A 165 2.95 3.13 3.48
C SER A 165 4.13 3.31 4.41
N SER A 166 4.14 4.38 5.21
CA SER A 166 5.18 4.63 6.21
C SER A 166 5.10 3.71 7.42
N SER A 167 3.95 3.04 7.65
CA SER A 167 3.75 2.00 8.67
C SER A 167 2.85 0.92 8.09
N LYS A 168 3.33 -0.33 8.01
CA LYS A 168 2.58 -1.44 7.40
C LYS A 168 1.24 -1.73 8.09
N ASP A 169 1.21 -1.56 9.41
CA ASP A 169 0.04 -1.80 10.24
C ASP A 169 -0.79 -0.52 10.49
N GLY A 170 -0.49 0.55 9.73
CA GLY A 170 -1.15 1.85 9.85
C GLY A 170 -2.65 1.83 9.58
N ALA A 171 -3.14 0.89 8.76
CA ALA A 171 -4.55 0.65 8.55
C ALA A 171 -5.28 0.20 9.83
N SER A 172 -4.58 -0.47 10.74
CA SER A 172 -5.05 -0.86 12.08
C SER A 172 -4.68 0.16 13.16
N TYR A 173 -4.29 1.37 12.77
CA TYR A 173 -3.82 2.45 13.65
C TYR A 173 -2.64 2.04 14.54
N SER A 174 -1.82 1.11 14.06
CA SER A 174 -0.61 0.64 14.73
C SER A 174 0.64 1.07 13.93
N GLY A 175 1.68 1.51 14.64
CA GLY A 175 2.90 2.03 14.04
C GLY A 175 3.68 2.91 15.00
N ALA A 176 4.73 3.59 14.50
CA ALA A 176 5.51 4.51 15.31
C ALA A 176 5.43 5.95 14.76
N LEU A 177 5.12 6.90 15.63
CA LEU A 177 5.10 8.32 15.26
C LEU A 177 6.48 8.75 14.75
N GLY A 178 6.48 9.42 13.61
CA GLY A 178 7.70 9.88 12.95
C GLY A 178 8.36 8.84 12.04
N SER A 179 7.82 7.61 11.93
CA SER A 179 8.27 6.66 10.88
C SER A 179 8.17 7.34 9.52
N ALA A 180 9.26 7.32 8.76
CA ALA A 180 9.37 8.03 7.49
C ALA A 180 9.89 7.12 6.38
N LEU A 181 9.04 6.90 5.38
CA LEU A 181 9.37 6.20 4.14
C LEU A 181 9.58 7.24 3.02
N TYR A 182 10.71 7.15 2.35
CA TYR A 182 10.99 7.87 1.12
C TYR A 182 10.97 6.88 -0.03
N VAL A 183 10.30 7.24 -1.13
CA VAL A 183 10.25 6.41 -2.35
C VAL A 183 10.55 7.25 -3.58
N ASP A 184 11.24 6.65 -4.55
CA ASP A 184 11.60 7.30 -5.80
C ASP A 184 11.69 6.28 -6.95
N ASN A 185 11.47 6.73 -8.18
CA ASN A 185 11.64 5.98 -9.43
C ASN A 185 10.91 4.63 -9.46
N ILE A 186 9.69 4.55 -8.88
CA ILE A 186 8.88 3.33 -8.96
C ILE A 186 8.45 3.09 -10.40
N LYS A 187 8.76 1.90 -10.93
CA LYS A 187 8.45 1.48 -12.30
C LYS A 187 7.87 0.07 -12.30
N MET A 188 6.89 -0.17 -13.17
CA MET A 188 6.39 -1.50 -13.48
C MET A 188 6.92 -1.93 -14.85
N TYR A 189 7.45 -3.14 -14.92
CA TYR A 189 7.91 -3.78 -16.15
C TYR A 189 6.93 -4.87 -16.58
N TYR A 190 6.82 -5.09 -17.87
CA TYR A 190 5.84 -5.97 -18.52
C TYR A 190 6.55 -6.94 -19.46
N TYR A 191 5.90 -8.09 -19.70
CA TYR A 191 6.28 -9.02 -20.75
C TYR A 191 5.95 -8.44 -22.13
#